data_d46315101fb2473f2a197fb1f53f8316
#
_entry.id   d46315101fb2473f2a197fb1f53f8316
#
_cell.length_a   1.000
_cell.length_b   1.000
_cell.length_c   1.000
_cell.angle_alpha   90.00
_cell.angle_beta   90.00
_cell.angle_gamma   90.00
#
_symmetry.space_group_name_H-M   'P 1'
#
loop_
_entity.id
_entity.type
_entity.pdbx_description
1 polymer ?
#
loop_
_entity_poly.entity_id
_entity_poly.type
_entity_poly.pdbx_seq_one_letter_code
_entity_poly.pdbx_strand_id
1 'polypeptide(L)'
;MSFSVTILGSSSAKPTVARHPSAQAVNVHEQYYLVDAGEGVQQQLVRYGVNPLKIRAVFISHLHGDHVFPLISTLALYGRKTPLRVFAPAPFGEILACHLRYFDTELPYTVAWTEVDTTKHALLLENRTLEVWSVPLRHRVPCAGFLFREKEPPLNVEKFKIAKYGLSIAQITAAKRGEEIRLATGEVIPNAELTYRPYAPRSYAYLSDTNYSAKAAGLCRGVDLMYHEATYAAAE
;
A
#
# COMPACT_ATOMS: atom_id res chain seq x y z
N MET A 1 -0.56 -14.31 7.45
CA MET A 1 -0.80 -12.89 7.12
C MET A 1 -0.42 -12.68 5.67
N SER A 2 -1.32 -12.09 4.86
CA SER A 2 -1.15 -11.93 3.41
C SER A 2 -0.41 -10.64 3.07
N PHE A 3 0.51 -10.71 2.12
CA PHE A 3 1.05 -9.57 1.38
C PHE A 3 1.06 -10.00 -0.09
N SER A 4 0.23 -9.39 -0.91
CA SER A 4 0.12 -9.75 -2.32
C SER A 4 -0.15 -8.53 -3.19
N VAL A 5 0.25 -8.61 -4.44
CA VAL A 5 -0.01 -7.59 -5.45
C VAL A 5 -0.83 -8.22 -6.56
N THR A 6 -1.98 -7.62 -6.87
CA THR A 6 -2.82 -8.00 -8.00
C THR A 6 -2.71 -6.92 -9.07
N ILE A 7 -2.20 -7.28 -10.23
CA ILE A 7 -2.15 -6.38 -11.38
C ILE A 7 -3.55 -6.34 -12.01
N LEU A 8 -4.23 -5.21 -11.87
CA LEU A 8 -5.56 -4.95 -12.42
C LEU A 8 -5.49 -4.41 -13.84
N GLY A 9 -4.42 -3.68 -14.15
CA GLY A 9 -4.11 -3.16 -15.47
C GLY A 9 -2.63 -2.80 -15.59
N SER A 10 -2.09 -2.95 -16.79
CA SER A 10 -0.67 -2.70 -17.10
C SER A 10 -0.49 -2.11 -18.51
N SER A 11 -1.55 -1.57 -19.11
CA SER A 11 -1.48 -0.85 -20.39
C SER A 11 -1.17 0.64 -20.14
N SER A 12 -0.64 1.30 -21.15
CA SER A 12 -0.63 2.78 -21.22
C SER A 12 -2.04 3.32 -21.44
N ALA A 13 -2.17 4.62 -21.69
CA ALA A 13 -3.44 5.30 -22.00
C ALA A 13 -4.25 4.64 -23.14
N LYS A 14 -3.60 3.94 -24.06
CA LYS A 14 -4.26 3.20 -25.12
C LYS A 14 -4.61 1.79 -24.64
N PRO A 15 -5.87 1.52 -24.27
CA PRO A 15 -6.29 0.19 -23.83
C PRO A 15 -6.20 -0.80 -25.00
N THR A 16 -6.02 -2.07 -24.66
CA THR A 16 -6.07 -3.17 -25.60
C THR A 16 -7.17 -4.15 -25.19
N VAL A 17 -7.52 -5.08 -26.07
CA VAL A 17 -8.50 -6.14 -25.72
C VAL A 17 -8.06 -6.96 -24.50
N ALA A 18 -6.74 -7.11 -24.30
CA ALA A 18 -6.17 -7.97 -23.24
C ALA A 18 -5.70 -7.20 -22.01
N ARG A 19 -5.51 -5.88 -22.08
CA ARG A 19 -4.92 -5.08 -21.00
C ARG A 19 -5.71 -3.81 -20.75
N HIS A 20 -6.00 -3.56 -19.49
CA HIS A 20 -6.58 -2.31 -18.98
C HIS A 20 -5.48 -1.31 -18.63
N PRO A 21 -5.80 0.01 -18.60
CA PRO A 21 -4.89 1.04 -18.11
C PRO A 21 -4.38 0.75 -16.70
N SER A 22 -3.27 1.39 -16.33
CA SER A 22 -2.52 1.09 -15.12
C SER A 22 -3.36 1.14 -13.85
N ALA A 23 -3.41 0.03 -13.14
CA ALA A 23 -4.01 -0.09 -11.82
C ALA A 23 -3.50 -1.34 -11.11
N GLN A 24 -3.22 -1.23 -9.82
CA GLN A 24 -2.80 -2.38 -8.99
C GLN A 24 -3.47 -2.35 -7.63
N ALA A 25 -3.77 -3.52 -7.08
CA ALA A 25 -4.25 -3.68 -5.71
C ALA A 25 -3.18 -4.37 -4.86
N VAL A 26 -2.62 -3.64 -3.92
CA VAL A 26 -1.69 -4.15 -2.92
C VAL A 26 -2.48 -4.56 -1.69
N ASN A 27 -2.48 -5.85 -1.36
CA ASN A 27 -3.12 -6.40 -0.16
C ASN A 27 -2.07 -6.57 0.94
N VAL A 28 -2.26 -5.89 2.05
CA VAL A 28 -1.46 -6.07 3.25
C VAL A 28 -2.39 -6.41 4.41
N HIS A 29 -2.32 -7.65 4.90
CA HIS A 29 -3.15 -8.16 6.00
C HIS A 29 -4.65 -7.88 5.83
N GLU A 30 -5.19 -8.22 4.64
CA GLU A 30 -6.61 -8.04 4.28
C GLU A 30 -7.06 -6.56 4.17
N GLN A 31 -6.13 -5.63 4.09
CA GLN A 31 -6.37 -4.24 3.75
C GLN A 31 -5.81 -3.96 2.35
N TYR A 32 -6.62 -3.37 1.49
CA TYR A 32 -6.22 -3.07 0.13
C TYR A 32 -5.81 -1.61 -0.03
N TYR A 33 -4.77 -1.42 -0.81
CA TYR A 33 -4.24 -0.14 -1.25
C TYR A 33 -4.21 -0.15 -2.77
N LEU A 34 -4.90 0.78 -3.43
CA LEU A 34 -4.80 0.91 -4.89
C LEU A 34 -3.60 1.78 -5.24
N VAL A 35 -2.89 1.39 -6.28
CA VAL A 35 -1.88 2.20 -6.94
C VAL A 35 -2.35 2.41 -8.36
N ASP A 36 -2.59 3.66 -8.69
CA ASP A 36 -3.33 4.12 -9.85
C ASP A 36 -4.76 3.54 -9.94
N ALA A 37 -5.62 4.19 -10.68
CA ALA A 37 -7.02 3.82 -10.82
C ALA A 37 -7.49 4.08 -12.25
N GLY A 38 -6.80 3.44 -13.19
CA GLY A 38 -7.06 3.60 -14.62
C GLY A 38 -8.47 3.17 -15.02
N GLU A 39 -8.85 3.55 -16.23
CA GLU A 39 -10.18 3.27 -16.78
C GLU A 39 -10.52 1.78 -16.70
N GLY A 40 -11.72 1.46 -16.21
CA GLY A 40 -12.19 0.09 -16.02
C GLY A 40 -11.68 -0.59 -14.73
N VAL A 41 -10.95 0.10 -13.86
CA VAL A 41 -10.44 -0.47 -12.59
C VAL A 41 -11.56 -1.12 -11.76
N GLN A 42 -12.76 -0.53 -11.71
CA GLN A 42 -13.90 -1.07 -10.98
C GLN A 42 -14.34 -2.43 -11.50
N GLN A 43 -14.27 -2.67 -12.80
CA GLN A 43 -14.57 -3.97 -13.41
C GLN A 43 -13.49 -5.00 -13.06
N GLN A 44 -12.22 -4.57 -13.04
CA GLN A 44 -11.11 -5.42 -12.67
C GLN A 44 -11.13 -5.78 -11.17
N LEU A 45 -11.54 -4.87 -10.30
CA LEU A 45 -11.74 -5.18 -8.87
C LEU A 45 -12.74 -6.32 -8.70
N VAL A 46 -13.87 -6.29 -9.42
CA VAL A 46 -14.87 -7.38 -9.41
C VAL A 46 -14.27 -8.67 -9.99
N ARG A 47 -13.63 -8.58 -11.15
CA ARG A 47 -13.06 -9.74 -11.85
C ARG A 47 -12.04 -10.49 -11.00
N TYR A 48 -11.21 -9.78 -10.26
CA TYR A 48 -10.16 -10.36 -9.41
C TYR A 48 -10.59 -10.53 -7.95
N GLY A 49 -11.86 -10.34 -7.62
CA GLY A 49 -12.39 -10.58 -6.28
C GLY A 49 -11.85 -9.62 -5.21
N VAL A 50 -11.35 -8.44 -5.62
CA VAL A 50 -10.89 -7.41 -4.69
C VAL A 50 -12.10 -6.65 -4.13
N ASN A 51 -12.34 -6.78 -2.83
CA ASN A 51 -13.47 -6.10 -2.20
C ASN A 51 -13.22 -4.56 -2.12
N PRO A 52 -14.00 -3.74 -2.85
CA PRO A 52 -13.82 -2.29 -2.89
C PRO A 52 -13.96 -1.62 -1.54
N LEU A 53 -14.77 -2.17 -0.62
CA LEU A 53 -14.97 -1.61 0.72
C LEU A 53 -13.76 -1.81 1.65
N LYS A 54 -12.86 -2.73 1.32
CA LYS A 54 -11.60 -2.94 2.04
C LYS A 54 -10.48 -2.01 1.58
N ILE A 55 -10.70 -1.17 0.55
CA ILE A 55 -9.71 -0.21 0.06
C ILE A 55 -9.52 0.88 1.13
N ARG A 56 -8.29 1.03 1.63
CA ARG A 56 -7.93 2.00 2.67
C ARG A 56 -7.43 3.31 2.11
N ALA A 57 -6.69 3.24 1.01
CA ALA A 57 -6.16 4.41 0.32
C ALA A 57 -5.94 4.13 -1.16
N VAL A 58 -5.89 5.21 -1.94
CA VAL A 58 -5.50 5.23 -3.35
C VAL A 58 -4.27 6.10 -3.50
N PHE A 59 -3.28 5.63 -4.22
CA PHE A 59 -2.04 6.33 -4.54
C PHE A 59 -1.98 6.56 -6.04
N ILE A 60 -2.01 7.80 -6.47
CA ILE A 60 -1.97 8.21 -7.89
C ILE A 60 -0.55 8.65 -8.22
N SER A 61 0.08 7.97 -9.15
CA SER A 61 1.46 8.22 -9.55
C SER A 61 1.62 9.56 -10.28
N HIS A 62 0.72 9.86 -11.21
CA HIS A 62 0.66 11.10 -11.98
C HIS A 62 -0.75 11.35 -12.56
N LEU A 63 -0.97 12.53 -13.12
CA LEU A 63 -2.31 12.97 -13.52
C LEU A 63 -2.59 12.84 -15.04
N HIS A 64 -2.10 11.78 -15.67
CA HIS A 64 -2.67 11.43 -16.97
C HIS A 64 -4.06 10.81 -16.77
N GLY A 65 -5.00 11.06 -17.70
CA GLY A 65 -6.41 10.66 -17.54
C GLY A 65 -6.62 9.16 -17.37
N ASP A 66 -5.72 8.35 -17.86
CA ASP A 66 -5.72 6.90 -17.73
C ASP A 66 -5.31 6.37 -16.33
N HIS A 67 -4.95 7.24 -15.38
CA HIS A 67 -4.59 6.87 -14.02
C HIS A 67 -5.59 7.32 -12.94
N VAL A 68 -6.60 8.16 -13.27
CA VAL A 68 -7.33 8.95 -12.26
C VAL A 68 -8.81 8.63 -12.12
N PHE A 69 -9.50 8.13 -13.13
CA PHE A 69 -10.97 7.98 -13.14
C PHE A 69 -11.42 6.53 -13.25
N PRO A 70 -12.54 6.08 -12.75
CA PRO A 70 -13.81 6.58 -12.19
C PRO A 70 -14.18 6.01 -10.79
N LEU A 71 -13.24 5.85 -9.88
CA LEU A 71 -13.42 5.03 -8.66
C LEU A 71 -14.37 5.65 -7.63
N ILE A 72 -14.44 6.98 -7.53
CA ILE A 72 -15.11 7.68 -6.41
C ILE A 72 -16.61 7.38 -6.37
N SER A 73 -17.31 7.60 -7.47
CA SER A 73 -18.75 7.35 -7.58
C SER A 73 -19.09 5.86 -7.39
N THR A 74 -18.24 4.98 -7.94
CA THR A 74 -18.42 3.54 -7.83
C THR A 74 -18.36 3.08 -6.37
N LEU A 75 -17.47 3.62 -5.55
CA LEU A 75 -17.39 3.27 -4.13
C LEU A 75 -18.63 3.70 -3.34
N ALA A 76 -19.29 4.80 -3.74
CA ALA A 76 -20.57 5.22 -3.18
C ALA A 76 -21.66 4.17 -3.46
N LEU A 77 -21.73 3.66 -4.69
CA LEU A 77 -22.68 2.62 -5.10
C LEU A 77 -22.45 1.30 -4.37
N TYR A 78 -21.23 0.96 -4.01
CA TYR A 78 -20.92 -0.18 -3.15
C TYR A 78 -21.28 0.04 -1.65
N GLY A 79 -21.81 1.21 -1.32
CA GLY A 79 -22.26 1.52 0.05
C GLY A 79 -21.15 1.91 1.01
N ARG A 80 -20.05 2.47 0.50
CA ARG A 80 -18.98 2.99 1.35
C ARG A 80 -19.47 4.10 2.26
N LYS A 81 -19.13 4.01 3.55
CA LYS A 81 -19.43 5.03 4.58
C LYS A 81 -18.16 5.60 5.22
N THR A 82 -17.03 4.93 5.04
CA THR A 82 -15.76 5.33 5.66
C THR A 82 -14.98 6.26 4.74
N PRO A 83 -14.22 7.23 5.26
CA PRO A 83 -13.38 8.12 4.46
C PRO A 83 -12.46 7.35 3.52
N LEU A 84 -12.27 7.86 2.29
CA LEU A 84 -11.28 7.39 1.34
C LEU A 84 -10.09 8.34 1.37
N ARG A 85 -8.91 7.83 1.66
CA ARG A 85 -7.66 8.60 1.56
C ARG A 85 -7.14 8.51 0.13
N VAL A 86 -6.80 9.65 -0.46
CA VAL A 86 -6.17 9.72 -1.79
C VAL A 86 -4.86 10.49 -1.69
N PHE A 87 -3.79 9.89 -2.16
CA PHE A 87 -2.47 10.49 -2.25
C PHE A 87 -2.17 10.74 -3.74
N ALA A 88 -2.05 12.00 -4.13
CA ALA A 88 -1.89 12.39 -5.53
C ALA A 88 -1.12 13.72 -5.65
N PRO A 89 -0.49 14.02 -6.81
CA PRO A 89 0.13 15.32 -7.06
C PRO A 89 -0.84 16.49 -6.92
N ALA A 90 -0.31 17.70 -6.67
CA ALA A 90 -1.05 18.93 -6.35
C ALA A 90 -2.29 19.21 -7.20
N PRO A 91 -2.27 19.13 -8.55
CA PRO A 91 -3.44 19.44 -9.39
C PRO A 91 -4.64 18.51 -9.17
N PHE A 92 -4.47 17.37 -8.49
CA PHE A 92 -5.58 16.46 -8.20
C PHE A 92 -6.68 17.12 -7.34
N GLY A 93 -6.33 18.05 -6.48
CA GLY A 93 -7.30 18.75 -5.63
C GLY A 93 -8.34 19.54 -6.46
N GLU A 94 -7.93 20.19 -7.53
CA GLU A 94 -8.81 20.91 -8.44
C GLU A 94 -9.71 19.94 -9.23
N ILE A 95 -9.14 18.83 -9.71
CA ILE A 95 -9.87 17.76 -10.41
C ILE A 95 -10.94 17.17 -9.48
N LEU A 96 -10.57 16.85 -8.24
CA LEU A 96 -11.48 16.32 -7.23
C LEU A 96 -12.61 17.31 -6.93
N ALA A 97 -12.30 18.60 -6.73
CA ALA A 97 -13.29 19.63 -6.46
C ALA A 97 -14.27 19.77 -7.64
N CYS A 98 -13.78 19.75 -8.87
CA CYS A 98 -14.60 19.75 -10.08
C CYS A 98 -15.51 18.51 -10.15
N HIS A 99 -14.94 17.33 -9.90
CA HIS A 99 -15.68 16.06 -9.91
C HIS A 99 -16.82 16.08 -8.87
N LEU A 100 -16.53 16.43 -7.63
CA LEU A 100 -17.52 16.50 -6.56
C LEU A 100 -18.62 17.53 -6.84
N ARG A 101 -18.25 18.65 -7.46
CA ARG A 101 -19.23 19.71 -7.79
C ARG A 101 -20.29 19.27 -8.80
N TYR A 102 -19.89 18.47 -9.79
CA TYR A 102 -20.75 18.19 -10.95
C TYR A 102 -21.29 16.76 -11.02
N PHE A 103 -20.60 15.81 -10.43
CA PHE A 103 -20.95 14.39 -10.56
C PHE A 103 -21.33 13.71 -9.27
N ASP A 104 -20.81 14.16 -8.13
CA ASP A 104 -20.97 13.48 -6.84
C ASP A 104 -21.25 14.49 -5.69
N THR A 105 -22.27 15.34 -5.86
CA THR A 105 -22.60 16.38 -4.89
C THR A 105 -23.02 15.85 -3.51
N GLU A 106 -23.43 14.58 -3.41
CA GLU A 106 -23.93 13.95 -2.18
C GLU A 106 -23.23 12.59 -1.91
N LEU A 107 -21.90 12.59 -1.86
CA LEU A 107 -21.19 11.37 -1.48
C LEU A 107 -21.49 10.96 -0.03
N PRO A 108 -21.81 9.68 0.22
CA PRO A 108 -22.05 9.18 1.58
C PRO A 108 -20.78 9.01 2.41
N TYR A 109 -19.62 9.40 1.90
CA TYR A 109 -18.33 9.36 2.56
C TYR A 109 -17.44 10.54 2.11
N THR A 110 -16.42 10.85 2.88
CA THR A 110 -15.47 11.91 2.54
C THR A 110 -14.28 11.36 1.74
N VAL A 111 -13.80 12.14 0.75
CA VAL A 111 -12.53 11.90 0.08
C VAL A 111 -11.48 12.82 0.69
N ALA A 112 -10.55 12.24 1.43
CA ALA A 112 -9.47 12.95 2.10
C ALA A 112 -8.22 12.91 1.21
N TRP A 113 -8.01 13.98 0.42
CA TRP A 113 -6.83 14.12 -0.42
C TRP A 113 -5.64 14.64 0.36
N THR A 114 -4.47 14.08 0.08
CA THR A 114 -3.17 14.53 0.57
C THR A 114 -2.25 14.70 -0.64
N GLU A 115 -1.63 15.87 -0.75
CA GLU A 115 -0.67 16.17 -1.81
C GLU A 115 0.58 15.31 -1.70
N VAL A 116 1.02 14.77 -2.83
CA VAL A 116 2.30 14.09 -2.99
C VAL A 116 3.30 15.02 -3.65
N ASP A 117 4.32 15.45 -2.92
CA ASP A 117 5.48 16.13 -3.50
C ASP A 117 6.31 15.10 -4.29
N THR A 118 6.16 15.13 -5.62
CA THR A 118 6.82 14.17 -6.52
C THR A 118 8.34 14.36 -6.61
N THR A 119 8.89 15.39 -5.97
CA THR A 119 10.34 15.65 -5.95
C THR A 119 11.04 15.05 -4.74
N LYS A 120 10.28 14.64 -3.71
CA LYS A 120 10.78 14.16 -2.43
C LYS A 120 10.45 12.69 -2.18
N HIS A 121 11.36 12.03 -1.48
CA HIS A 121 11.09 10.76 -0.83
C HIS A 121 10.52 11.05 0.56
N ALA A 122 9.23 10.83 0.73
CA ALA A 122 8.50 11.20 1.94
C ALA A 122 7.56 10.08 2.40
N LEU A 123 7.36 9.97 3.70
CA LEU A 123 6.37 9.08 4.29
C LEU A 123 4.97 9.64 4.01
N LEU A 124 4.15 8.90 3.27
CA LEU A 124 2.80 9.29 2.88
C LEU A 124 1.74 8.69 3.81
N LEU A 125 1.91 7.43 4.15
CA LEU A 125 1.00 6.70 5.00
C LEU A 125 1.77 5.85 5.98
N GLU A 126 1.35 5.89 7.23
CA GLU A 126 1.82 5.00 8.27
C GLU A 126 0.65 4.45 9.06
N ASN A 127 0.71 3.17 9.37
CA ASN A 127 -0.18 2.51 10.32
C ASN A 127 0.59 1.49 11.17
N ARG A 128 -0.11 0.63 11.90
CA ARG A 128 0.53 -0.34 12.79
C ARG A 128 1.39 -1.38 12.06
N THR A 129 1.12 -1.66 10.79
CA THR A 129 1.73 -2.78 10.05
C THR A 129 2.45 -2.38 8.79
N LEU A 130 2.26 -1.15 8.31
CA LEU A 130 2.71 -0.71 6.99
C LEU A 130 3.17 0.74 7.02
N GLU A 131 4.20 1.02 6.27
CA GLU A 131 4.61 2.34 5.80
C GLU A 131 4.53 2.40 4.28
N VAL A 132 4.07 3.54 3.74
CA VAL A 132 4.11 3.83 2.31
C VAL A 132 4.85 5.14 2.07
N TRP A 133 5.87 5.08 1.24
CA TRP A 133 6.76 6.18 0.92
C TRP A 133 6.63 6.58 -0.55
N SER A 134 6.75 7.88 -0.87
CA SER A 134 6.91 8.35 -2.25
C SER A 134 8.32 8.07 -2.77
N VAL A 135 8.42 7.76 -4.05
CA VAL A 135 9.69 7.62 -4.77
C VAL A 135 9.69 8.61 -5.93
N PRO A 136 10.55 9.64 -5.94
CA PRO A 136 10.63 10.60 -7.04
C PRO A 136 11.00 9.91 -8.36
N LEU A 137 10.20 10.16 -9.40
CA LEU A 137 10.42 9.64 -10.74
C LEU A 137 10.75 10.77 -11.74
N ARG A 138 11.29 10.39 -12.90
CA ARG A 138 11.65 11.32 -13.98
C ARG A 138 10.71 11.13 -15.16
N HIS A 139 9.66 11.89 -15.19
CA HIS A 139 8.70 11.92 -16.27
C HIS A 139 8.43 13.37 -16.72
N ARG A 140 7.81 13.57 -17.90
CA ARG A 140 7.49 14.91 -18.41
C ARG A 140 6.46 15.67 -17.57
N VAL A 141 5.60 14.93 -16.83
CA VAL A 141 4.69 15.49 -15.83
C VAL A 141 5.15 15.07 -14.44
N PRO A 142 4.77 15.80 -13.37
CA PRO A 142 5.08 15.41 -12.00
C PRO A 142 4.63 13.97 -11.73
N CYS A 143 5.58 13.09 -11.41
CA CYS A 143 5.33 11.66 -11.24
C CYS A 143 6.08 11.10 -10.02
N ALA A 144 5.43 10.23 -9.27
CA ALA A 144 6.02 9.50 -8.16
C ALA A 144 5.70 7.99 -8.25
N GLY A 145 6.66 7.18 -7.87
CA GLY A 145 6.42 5.78 -7.50
C GLY A 145 6.07 5.67 -6.02
N PHE A 146 5.76 4.47 -5.58
CA PHE A 146 5.37 4.18 -4.20
C PHE A 146 6.10 2.95 -3.68
N LEU A 147 6.61 3.06 -2.45
CA LEU A 147 7.33 2.01 -1.76
C LEU A 147 6.55 1.60 -0.52
N PHE A 148 6.05 0.37 -0.52
CA PHE A 148 5.32 -0.26 0.58
C PHE A 148 6.30 -1.10 1.40
N ARG A 149 6.36 -0.87 2.70
CA ARG A 149 7.19 -1.63 3.63
C ARG A 149 6.37 -2.10 4.83
N GLU A 150 6.29 -3.40 5.03
CA GLU A 150 5.75 -3.92 6.28
C GLU A 150 6.66 -3.52 7.45
N LYS A 151 6.05 -3.17 8.56
CA LYS A 151 6.75 -2.97 9.81
C LYS A 151 7.09 -4.31 10.46
N GLU A 152 8.14 -4.31 11.27
CA GLU A 152 8.48 -5.45 12.10
C GLU A 152 7.27 -5.87 12.92
N PRO A 153 6.83 -7.13 12.82
CA PRO A 153 5.74 -7.61 13.65
C PRO A 153 6.20 -7.73 15.11
N PRO A 154 5.29 -7.52 16.09
CA PRO A 154 5.59 -7.87 17.47
C PRO A 154 5.88 -9.36 17.56
N LEU A 155 6.79 -9.72 18.46
CA LEU A 155 7.11 -11.12 18.76
C LEU A 155 5.87 -11.86 19.24
N ASN A 156 5.76 -13.14 18.90
CA ASN A 156 4.76 -14.04 19.46
C ASN A 156 5.43 -14.98 20.46
N VAL A 157 4.76 -15.23 21.58
CA VAL A 157 5.19 -16.23 22.55
C VAL A 157 4.66 -17.61 22.12
N GLU A 158 5.49 -18.63 22.14
CA GLU A 158 5.09 -19.99 21.84
C GLU A 158 4.10 -20.51 22.88
N LYS A 159 2.91 -20.93 22.41
CA LYS A 159 1.81 -21.37 23.30
C LYS A 159 2.22 -22.45 24.30
N PHE A 160 3.02 -23.41 23.87
CA PHE A 160 3.52 -24.48 24.70
C PHE A 160 4.39 -23.94 25.84
N LYS A 161 5.22 -22.90 25.62
CA LYS A 161 6.08 -22.28 26.62
C LYS A 161 5.32 -21.47 27.66
N ILE A 162 4.18 -20.86 27.23
CA ILE A 162 3.25 -20.21 28.16
C ILE A 162 2.80 -21.23 29.25
N ALA A 163 2.36 -22.39 28.79
CA ALA A 163 1.93 -23.45 29.73
C ALA A 163 3.09 -24.06 30.53
N LYS A 164 4.22 -24.34 29.86
CA LYS A 164 5.41 -24.93 30.51
C LYS A 164 5.94 -24.10 31.67
N TYR A 165 6.02 -22.78 31.49
CA TYR A 165 6.59 -21.87 32.48
C TYR A 165 5.53 -21.14 33.32
N GLY A 166 4.24 -21.41 33.12
CA GLY A 166 3.14 -20.76 33.84
C GLY A 166 3.13 -19.24 33.70
N LEU A 167 3.41 -18.73 32.48
CA LEU A 167 3.59 -17.29 32.25
C LEU A 167 2.29 -16.51 32.47
N SER A 168 2.34 -15.48 33.29
CA SER A 168 1.27 -14.51 33.46
C SER A 168 1.08 -13.62 32.21
N ILE A 169 -0.07 -12.96 32.09
CA ILE A 169 -0.36 -12.02 30.99
C ILE A 169 0.68 -10.89 30.95
N ALA A 170 1.12 -10.40 32.12
CA ALA A 170 2.16 -9.36 32.19
C ALA A 170 3.50 -9.87 31.61
N GLN A 171 3.92 -11.10 31.98
CA GLN A 171 5.13 -11.71 31.46
C GLN A 171 5.04 -12.00 29.95
N ILE A 172 3.88 -12.47 29.45
CA ILE A 172 3.63 -12.63 28.00
C ILE A 172 3.76 -11.29 27.28
N THR A 173 3.24 -10.22 27.86
CA THR A 173 3.32 -8.87 27.27
C THR A 173 4.76 -8.36 27.26
N ALA A 174 5.52 -8.57 28.32
CA ALA A 174 6.94 -8.22 28.42
C ALA A 174 7.77 -9.01 27.39
N ALA A 175 7.56 -10.33 27.29
CA ALA A 175 8.22 -11.17 26.30
C ALA A 175 7.96 -10.71 24.86
N LYS A 176 6.72 -10.28 24.53
CA LYS A 176 6.38 -9.73 23.21
C LYS A 176 7.11 -8.42 22.87
N ARG A 177 7.60 -7.71 23.88
CA ARG A 177 8.45 -6.51 23.71
C ARG A 177 9.94 -6.82 23.63
N GLY A 178 10.32 -8.11 23.74
CA GLY A 178 11.71 -8.53 23.68
C GLY A 178 12.39 -8.66 25.05
N GLU A 179 11.64 -8.52 26.16
CA GLU A 179 12.19 -8.60 27.51
C GLU A 179 12.41 -10.07 27.93
N GLU A 180 13.46 -10.31 28.70
CA GLU A 180 13.68 -11.58 29.38
C GLU A 180 12.65 -11.76 30.50
N ILE A 181 12.30 -13.00 30.82
CA ILE A 181 11.31 -13.29 31.85
C ILE A 181 11.95 -13.97 33.07
N ARG A 182 11.82 -13.33 34.21
CA ARG A 182 12.19 -13.95 35.49
C ARG A 182 10.99 -14.70 36.09
N LEU A 183 11.17 -15.98 36.35
CA LEU A 183 10.17 -16.82 37.00
C LEU A 183 10.17 -16.59 38.52
N ALA A 184 9.11 -17.06 39.19
CA ALA A 184 9.03 -17.02 40.68
C ALA A 184 10.14 -17.83 41.37
N THR A 185 10.71 -18.82 40.70
CA THR A 185 11.83 -19.61 41.13
C THR A 185 13.17 -18.85 41.14
N GLY A 186 13.22 -17.64 40.55
CA GLY A 186 14.44 -16.87 40.35
C GLY A 186 15.16 -17.17 39.02
N GLU A 187 14.75 -18.18 38.29
CA GLU A 187 15.27 -18.52 36.95
C GLU A 187 14.92 -17.42 35.95
N VAL A 188 15.89 -17.09 35.11
CA VAL A 188 15.70 -16.11 33.99
C VAL A 188 15.64 -16.87 32.68
N ILE A 189 14.53 -16.71 31.96
CA ILE A 189 14.35 -17.32 30.64
C ILE A 189 14.67 -16.27 29.59
N PRO A 190 15.66 -16.51 28.70
CA PRO A 190 16.00 -15.62 27.61
C PRO A 190 14.82 -15.42 26.64
N ASN A 191 14.61 -14.19 26.12
CA ASN A 191 13.50 -13.89 25.21
C ASN A 191 13.51 -14.80 23.97
N ALA A 192 14.68 -15.06 23.40
CA ALA A 192 14.84 -15.90 22.21
C ALA A 192 14.34 -17.36 22.43
N GLU A 193 14.31 -17.85 23.68
CA GLU A 193 13.71 -19.14 23.99
C GLU A 193 12.19 -19.10 24.01
N LEU A 194 11.60 -17.95 24.35
CA LEU A 194 10.16 -17.81 24.57
C LEU A 194 9.41 -17.42 23.30
N THR A 195 10.07 -16.71 22.40
CA THR A 195 9.39 -15.98 21.34
C THR A 195 9.88 -16.35 19.95
N TYR A 196 9.05 -16.04 18.96
CA TYR A 196 9.39 -16.14 17.55
C TYR A 196 8.78 -14.96 16.77
N ARG A 197 9.39 -14.62 15.63
CA ARG A 197 8.79 -13.68 14.67
C ARG A 197 7.75 -14.40 13.83
N PRO A 198 6.50 -13.93 13.78
CA PRO A 198 5.43 -14.61 13.03
C PRO A 198 5.62 -14.55 11.51
N TYR A 199 6.35 -13.57 11.01
CA TYR A 199 6.75 -13.43 9.59
C TYR A 199 7.92 -12.44 9.47
N ALA A 200 8.69 -12.54 8.39
CA ALA A 200 9.63 -11.51 7.99
C ALA A 200 8.88 -10.37 7.28
N PRO A 201 9.19 -9.09 7.58
CA PRO A 201 8.61 -7.95 6.87
C PRO A 201 8.89 -8.04 5.37
N ARG A 202 7.89 -7.70 4.57
CA ARG A 202 7.97 -7.72 3.10
C ARG A 202 7.84 -6.31 2.56
N SER A 203 8.37 -6.11 1.35
CA SER A 203 8.39 -4.80 0.70
C SER A 203 8.04 -4.92 -0.78
N TYR A 204 7.35 -3.89 -1.27
CA TYR A 204 6.95 -3.77 -2.66
C TYR A 204 7.20 -2.36 -3.16
N ALA A 205 7.85 -2.23 -4.32
CA ALA A 205 8.02 -0.95 -5.01
C ALA A 205 7.21 -0.94 -6.31
N TYR A 206 6.41 0.11 -6.49
CA TYR A 206 5.76 0.44 -7.75
C TYR A 206 6.46 1.65 -8.37
N LEU A 207 7.05 1.48 -9.53
CA LEU A 207 7.65 2.55 -10.32
C LEU A 207 6.86 2.69 -11.62
N SER A 208 6.12 3.82 -11.73
CA SER A 208 5.34 4.21 -12.90
C SER A 208 6.24 4.78 -14.00
N ASP A 209 5.66 5.53 -14.92
CA ASP A 209 6.34 6.14 -16.06
C ASP A 209 7.57 6.95 -15.63
N THR A 210 8.74 6.52 -16.07
CA THR A 210 10.00 7.15 -15.67
C THR A 210 11.13 6.89 -16.65
N ASN A 211 11.94 7.91 -16.91
CA ASN A 211 13.28 7.69 -17.43
C ASN A 211 14.17 7.07 -16.35
N TYR A 212 15.30 6.51 -16.73
CA TYR A 212 16.27 5.95 -15.79
C TYR A 212 16.60 6.92 -14.65
N SER A 213 16.53 6.43 -13.43
CA SER A 213 16.80 7.18 -12.21
C SER A 213 17.61 6.35 -11.20
N ALA A 214 18.91 6.63 -11.12
CA ALA A 214 19.78 6.02 -10.10
C ALA A 214 19.29 6.29 -8.67
N LYS A 215 18.67 7.46 -8.44
CA LYS A 215 18.07 7.81 -7.14
C LYS A 215 16.90 6.87 -6.80
N ALA A 216 15.97 6.66 -7.75
CA ALA A 216 14.85 5.75 -7.54
C ALA A 216 15.34 4.30 -7.33
N ALA A 217 16.30 3.83 -8.13
CA ALA A 217 16.93 2.52 -7.95
C ALA A 217 17.57 2.37 -6.56
N GLY A 218 18.26 3.42 -6.07
CA GLY A 218 18.85 3.43 -4.73
C GLY A 218 17.82 3.34 -3.61
N LEU A 219 16.70 4.07 -3.73
CA LEU A 219 15.60 4.05 -2.76
C LEU A 219 14.87 2.69 -2.69
N CYS A 220 14.80 1.99 -3.82
CA CYS A 220 14.16 0.68 -3.94
C CYS A 220 15.12 -0.49 -3.74
N ARG A 221 16.38 -0.26 -3.37
CA ARG A 221 17.36 -1.33 -3.18
C ARG A 221 16.89 -2.30 -2.10
N GLY A 222 16.94 -3.59 -2.42
CA GLY A 222 16.62 -4.68 -1.47
C GLY A 222 15.12 -4.88 -1.23
N VAL A 223 14.23 -4.31 -2.06
CA VAL A 223 12.80 -4.66 -2.01
C VAL A 223 12.58 -6.09 -2.48
N ASP A 224 11.58 -6.76 -1.89
CA ASP A 224 11.29 -8.16 -2.21
C ASP A 224 10.62 -8.31 -3.59
N LEU A 225 9.81 -7.33 -3.98
CA LEU A 225 9.14 -7.28 -5.28
C LEU A 225 9.15 -5.86 -5.82
N MET A 226 9.42 -5.72 -7.11
CA MET A 226 9.36 -4.43 -7.80
C MET A 226 8.55 -4.57 -9.09
N TYR A 227 7.60 -3.65 -9.29
CA TYR A 227 7.02 -3.38 -10.59
C TYR A 227 7.68 -2.13 -11.17
N HIS A 228 8.12 -2.22 -12.41
CA HIS A 228 8.68 -1.10 -13.17
C HIS A 228 8.03 -1.09 -14.55
N GLU A 229 7.60 0.07 -15.02
CA GLU A 229 7.16 0.20 -16.40
C GLU A 229 8.30 -0.16 -17.37
N ALA A 230 7.94 -0.65 -18.55
CA ALA A 230 8.88 -1.02 -19.58
C ALA A 230 8.26 -0.74 -20.97
N THR A 231 8.05 0.53 -21.27
CA THR A 231 7.43 0.98 -22.51
C THR A 231 8.32 0.75 -23.72
N TYR A 232 9.64 0.86 -23.55
CA TYR A 232 10.64 0.68 -24.62
C TYR A 232 11.55 -0.51 -24.33
N ALA A 233 11.88 -1.27 -25.38
CA ALA A 233 12.91 -2.29 -25.32
C ALA A 233 14.32 -1.67 -25.44
N ALA A 234 15.36 -2.40 -24.98
CA ALA A 234 16.74 -1.91 -25.00
C ALA A 234 17.28 -1.60 -26.41
N ALA A 235 16.58 -2.03 -27.46
CA ALA A 235 16.95 -1.82 -28.85
C ALA A 235 16.21 -0.62 -29.50
N GLU A 236 15.34 0.05 -28.77
CA GLU A 236 14.57 1.25 -29.18
C GLU A 236 15.05 2.48 -28.42
#